data_b1537f62241c2eb02de6871f06c33552
#
_entry.id   b1537f62241c2eb02de6871f06c33552
#
_cell.length_a   1.000
_cell.length_b   1.000
_cell.length_c   1.000
_cell.angle_alpha   90.00
_cell.angle_beta   90.00
_cell.angle_gamma   90.00
#
_symmetry.space_group_name_H-M   'P 1'
#
loop_
_entity.id
_entity.type
_entity.pdbx_description
1 polymer ?
#
loop_
_entity_poly.entity_id
_entity_poly.type
_entity_poly.pdbx_seq_one_letter_code
_entity_poly.pdbx_strand_id
1 'polypeptide(L)'
;MMLSSEITYLENIRKTRLIDVIPVSDLVDQVKKGHPKVTEYRTLLDELNKIDENKEPLDFKKHKTKTDRFKKTLPAYAVAGLFGNGVTNKQFKSSSGLFLVDIDKLENSEEVNKVKQILAGIPSVAFAFMSPGALGLKAAFRICPTLIRNDKNFYTAFKVIEAWLTDKFGIEIDATCKDVRR
;
A
#
# COMPACT_ATOMS: atom_id res chain seq x y z
N MET A 1 -16.24 -11.37 11.11
CA MET A 1 -15.16 -11.36 12.15
C MET A 1 -14.49 -10.00 12.07
N MET A 2 -14.60 -9.17 13.12
CA MET A 2 -13.94 -7.86 13.16
C MET A 2 -12.43 -8.08 13.18
N LEU A 3 -11.70 -7.29 12.37
CA LEU A 3 -10.24 -7.26 12.41
C LEU A 3 -9.81 -6.56 13.68
N SER A 4 -9.44 -7.31 14.70
CA SER A 4 -8.93 -6.78 15.98
C SER A 4 -7.45 -6.41 15.93
N SER A 5 -6.83 -6.52 14.75
CA SER A 5 -5.42 -6.21 14.56
C SER A 5 -5.15 -4.73 14.62
N GLU A 6 -4.05 -4.36 15.25
CA GLU A 6 -3.52 -3.01 15.27
C GLU A 6 -2.38 -2.88 14.25
N ILE A 7 -2.23 -1.69 13.69
CA ILE A 7 -1.21 -1.34 12.70
C ILE A 7 -0.57 -0.01 13.06
N THR A 8 0.59 0.23 12.49
CA THR A 8 1.29 1.51 12.69
C THR A 8 0.84 2.53 11.63
N TYR A 9 0.41 3.68 12.10
CA TYR A 9 0.02 4.84 11.31
C TYR A 9 1.09 5.92 11.33
N LEU A 10 1.29 6.55 10.20
CA LEU A 10 2.16 7.71 10.02
C LEU A 10 1.35 8.84 9.38
N GLU A 11 1.47 10.04 9.89
CA GLU A 11 0.84 11.21 9.26
C GLU A 11 1.24 11.37 7.79
N ASN A 12 2.49 11.04 7.49
CA ASN A 12 3.02 10.93 6.13
C ASN A 12 4.36 10.19 6.14
N ILE A 13 4.84 9.77 4.96
CA ILE A 13 6.09 9.00 4.83
C ILE A 13 7.37 9.76 5.22
N ARG A 14 7.31 11.09 5.38
CA ARG A 14 8.45 11.92 5.81
C ARG A 14 8.58 12.00 7.34
N LYS A 15 7.47 11.77 8.07
CA LYS A 15 7.42 11.86 9.53
C LYS A 15 7.49 10.48 10.18
N THR A 16 8.55 9.73 9.87
CA THR A 16 8.72 8.34 10.35
C THR A 16 8.92 8.22 11.87
N ARG A 17 9.11 9.32 12.59
CA ARG A 17 9.25 9.33 14.06
C ARG A 17 7.94 9.56 14.80
N LEU A 18 6.94 10.12 14.13
CA LEU A 18 5.60 10.32 14.71
C LEU A 18 4.73 9.15 14.27
N ILE A 19 4.57 8.20 15.16
CA ILE A 19 3.80 6.98 14.95
C ILE A 19 2.66 6.90 15.95
N ASP A 20 1.51 6.56 15.44
CA ASP A 20 0.35 6.14 16.22
C ASP A 20 0.07 4.66 15.93
N VAL A 21 -0.55 4.01 16.87
CA VAL A 21 -1.10 2.65 16.69
C VAL A 21 -2.61 2.80 16.57
N ILE A 22 -3.15 2.30 15.47
CA ILE A 22 -4.58 2.35 15.20
C ILE A 22 -5.13 0.97 14.88
N PRO A 23 -6.41 0.71 15.16
CA PRO A 23 -7.10 -0.49 14.67
C PRO A 23 -7.11 -0.52 13.13
N VAL A 24 -7.03 -1.72 12.57
CA VAL A 24 -7.17 -1.90 11.11
C VAL A 24 -8.52 -1.41 10.60
N SER A 25 -9.57 -1.49 11.43
CA SER A 25 -10.89 -0.94 11.11
C SER A 25 -10.83 0.54 10.71
N ASP A 26 -10.01 1.32 11.40
CA ASP A 26 -9.88 2.76 11.15
C ASP A 26 -9.24 3.03 9.78
N LEU A 27 -8.23 2.23 9.38
CA LEU A 27 -7.70 2.27 8.02
C LEU A 27 -8.80 1.96 6.99
N VAL A 28 -9.55 0.87 7.21
CA VAL A 28 -10.62 0.46 6.29
C VAL A 28 -11.70 1.54 6.17
N ASP A 29 -12.07 2.17 7.28
CA ASP A 29 -13.05 3.25 7.32
C ASP A 29 -12.55 4.52 6.64
N GLN A 30 -11.27 4.88 6.83
CA GLN A 30 -10.65 6.01 6.13
C GLN A 30 -10.61 5.78 4.61
N VAL A 31 -10.29 4.54 4.19
CA VAL A 31 -10.30 4.19 2.76
C VAL A 31 -11.71 4.27 2.17
N LYS A 32 -12.73 3.77 2.88
CA LYS A 32 -14.14 3.81 2.43
C LYS A 32 -14.68 5.23 2.34
N LYS A 33 -14.40 6.06 3.33
CA LYS A 33 -14.84 7.47 3.36
C LYS A 33 -14.10 8.34 2.35
N GLY A 34 -12.94 7.89 1.89
CA GLY A 34 -12.01 8.69 1.11
C GLY A 34 -11.23 9.69 1.99
N HIS A 35 -9.97 9.87 1.69
CA HIS A 35 -9.13 10.85 2.40
C HIS A 35 -8.97 12.11 1.54
N PRO A 36 -9.22 13.34 2.06
CA PRO A 36 -9.16 14.57 1.26
C PRO A 36 -7.85 14.74 0.46
N LYS A 37 -6.70 14.43 1.07
CA LYS A 37 -5.40 14.48 0.39
C LYS A 37 -5.29 13.46 -0.78
N VAL A 38 -5.98 12.32 -0.72
CA VAL A 38 -5.98 11.35 -1.82
C VAL A 38 -6.79 11.92 -3.00
N THR A 39 -7.90 12.58 -2.73
CA THR A 39 -8.69 13.28 -3.76
C THR A 39 -7.86 14.38 -4.42
N GLU A 40 -7.19 15.22 -3.63
CA GLU A 40 -6.31 16.28 -4.14
C GLU A 40 -5.14 15.70 -4.96
N TYR A 41 -4.53 14.61 -4.50
CA TYR A 41 -3.47 13.93 -5.24
C TYR A 41 -3.95 13.41 -6.61
N ARG A 42 -5.16 12.86 -6.68
CA ARG A 42 -5.76 12.41 -7.95
C ARG A 42 -6.00 13.56 -8.89
N THR A 43 -6.49 14.69 -8.40
CA THR A 43 -6.63 15.91 -9.22
C THR A 43 -5.28 16.34 -9.82
N LEU A 44 -4.20 16.31 -9.02
CA LEU A 44 -2.86 16.61 -9.52
C LEU A 44 -2.35 15.61 -10.56
N LEU A 45 -2.72 14.33 -10.43
CA LEU A 45 -2.40 13.31 -11.44
C LEU A 45 -3.19 13.56 -12.74
N ASP A 46 -4.47 13.90 -12.64
CA ASP A 46 -5.31 14.20 -13.81
C ASP A 46 -4.81 15.45 -14.56
N GLU A 47 -4.32 16.47 -13.82
CA GLU A 47 -3.66 17.63 -14.41
C GLU A 47 -2.37 17.23 -15.15
N LEU A 48 -1.53 16.41 -14.51
CA LEU A 48 -0.28 15.91 -15.11
C LEU A 48 -0.53 15.09 -16.38
N ASN A 49 -1.53 14.23 -16.36
CA ASN A 49 -1.87 13.34 -17.49
C ASN A 49 -2.41 14.09 -18.72
N LYS A 50 -2.81 15.36 -18.57
CA LYS A 50 -3.24 16.22 -19.68
C LYS A 50 -2.09 16.89 -20.39
N ILE A 51 -0.89 16.90 -19.81
CA ILE A 51 0.30 17.54 -20.37
C ILE A 51 1.04 16.52 -21.25
N ASP A 52 1.23 16.85 -22.51
CA ASP A 52 2.02 16.04 -23.43
C ASP A 52 3.53 16.24 -23.17
N GLU A 53 4.19 15.22 -22.60
CA GLU A 53 5.60 15.27 -22.25
C GLU A 53 6.51 15.64 -23.44
N ASN A 54 6.13 15.23 -24.65
CA ASN A 54 6.92 15.50 -25.85
C ASN A 54 6.75 16.92 -26.37
N LYS A 55 5.59 17.53 -26.16
CA LYS A 55 5.29 18.90 -26.60
C LYS A 55 5.62 19.97 -25.56
N GLU A 56 5.43 19.60 -24.28
CA GLU A 56 5.53 20.54 -23.14
C GLU A 56 6.45 19.97 -22.03
N PRO A 57 7.72 19.62 -22.33
CA PRO A 57 8.58 18.87 -21.39
C PRO A 57 8.89 19.64 -20.09
N LEU A 58 8.95 20.97 -20.14
CA LEU A 58 9.21 21.78 -18.95
C LEU A 58 8.00 21.82 -18.01
N ASP A 59 6.80 21.97 -18.56
CA ASP A 59 5.57 21.97 -17.78
C ASP A 59 5.26 20.58 -17.22
N PHE A 60 5.46 19.52 -18.00
CA PHE A 60 5.37 18.14 -17.53
C PHE A 60 6.29 17.90 -16.33
N LYS A 61 7.57 18.27 -16.44
CA LYS A 61 8.56 18.11 -15.36
C LYS A 61 8.17 18.87 -14.10
N LYS A 62 7.64 20.10 -14.25
CA LYS A 62 7.19 20.93 -13.14
C LYS A 62 6.01 20.29 -12.41
N HIS A 63 4.97 19.84 -13.16
CA HIS A 63 3.79 19.20 -12.62
C HIS A 63 4.12 17.84 -11.98
N LYS A 64 4.95 17.01 -12.62
CA LYS A 64 5.44 15.76 -12.06
C LYS A 64 6.16 15.99 -10.73
N THR A 65 7.04 16.99 -10.64
CA THR A 65 7.73 17.32 -9.39
C THR A 65 6.76 17.75 -8.29
N LYS A 66 5.73 18.54 -8.61
CA LYS A 66 4.67 18.96 -7.68
C LYS A 66 3.90 17.74 -7.17
N THR A 67 3.46 16.87 -8.08
CA THR A 67 2.70 15.65 -7.79
C THR A 67 3.50 14.68 -6.92
N ASP A 68 4.78 14.44 -7.25
CA ASP A 68 5.67 13.58 -6.47
C ASP A 68 5.93 14.13 -5.05
N ARG A 69 6.06 15.45 -4.91
CA ARG A 69 6.18 16.09 -3.59
C ARG A 69 4.90 15.94 -2.78
N PHE A 70 3.74 16.12 -3.41
CA PHE A 70 2.45 15.99 -2.76
C PHE A 70 2.18 14.54 -2.32
N LYS A 71 2.48 13.54 -3.15
CA LYS A 71 2.39 12.11 -2.81
C LYS A 71 3.08 11.80 -1.48
N LYS A 72 4.20 12.44 -1.18
CA LYS A 72 4.95 12.25 0.06
C LYS A 72 4.27 12.84 1.30
N THR A 73 3.19 13.58 1.15
CA THR A 73 2.38 14.12 2.26
C THR A 73 1.15 13.29 2.57
N LEU A 74 0.88 12.25 1.77
CA LEU A 74 -0.22 11.32 2.02
C LEU A 74 0.01 10.54 3.31
N PRO A 75 -1.07 10.15 4.03
CA PRO A 75 -0.97 9.26 5.15
C PRO A 75 -0.35 7.92 4.72
N ALA A 76 0.41 7.33 5.61
CA ALA A 76 1.08 6.05 5.37
C ALA A 76 0.78 5.07 6.52
N TYR A 77 0.74 3.79 6.18
CA TYR A 77 0.41 2.72 7.11
C TYR A 77 1.42 1.59 6.97
N ALA A 78 2.09 1.23 8.06
CA ALA A 78 2.87 0.01 8.11
C ALA A 78 1.96 -1.13 8.59
N VAL A 79 1.31 -1.78 7.63
CA VAL A 79 0.24 -2.76 7.89
C VAL A 79 0.78 -4.05 8.49
N ALA A 80 2.02 -4.43 8.17
CA ALA A 80 2.61 -5.70 8.61
C ALA A 80 2.87 -5.80 10.12
N GLY A 81 2.90 -4.67 10.85
CA GLY A 81 3.14 -4.75 12.29
C GLY A 81 3.24 -3.44 13.04
N LEU A 82 3.59 -3.60 14.30
CA LEU A 82 3.82 -2.51 15.24
C LEU A 82 5.31 -2.20 15.33
N PHE A 83 5.61 -0.91 15.48
CA PHE A 83 6.97 -0.41 15.56
C PHE A 83 7.19 0.41 16.85
N GLY A 84 8.47 0.60 17.23
CA GLY A 84 8.86 1.43 18.37
C GLY A 84 8.90 2.93 18.01
N ASN A 85 10.07 3.55 18.19
CA ASN A 85 10.25 4.99 17.98
C ASN A 85 10.42 5.41 16.51
N GLY A 86 9.95 4.60 15.54
CA GLY A 86 10.04 4.87 14.12
C GLY A 86 9.86 3.62 13.29
N VAL A 87 9.40 3.79 12.04
CA VAL A 87 9.16 2.66 11.12
C VAL A 87 10.47 2.27 10.45
N THR A 88 11.26 1.49 11.17
CA THR A 88 12.51 0.86 10.67
C THR A 88 12.54 -0.61 11.06
N ASN A 89 13.29 -1.44 10.32
CA ASN A 89 13.41 -2.87 10.63
C ASN A 89 13.90 -3.13 12.05
N LYS A 90 14.78 -2.26 12.59
CA LYS A 90 15.30 -2.35 13.97
C LYS A 90 14.23 -2.03 15.03
N GLN A 91 13.19 -1.31 14.67
CA GLN A 91 12.11 -0.88 15.56
C GLN A 91 10.86 -1.75 15.45
N PHE A 92 10.88 -2.80 14.63
CA PHE A 92 9.80 -3.77 14.53
C PHE A 92 9.61 -4.50 15.85
N LYS A 93 8.41 -4.46 16.40
CA LYS A 93 8.06 -5.06 17.70
C LYS A 93 7.30 -6.37 17.54
N SER A 94 6.26 -6.35 16.74
CA SER A 94 5.38 -7.51 16.56
C SER A 94 4.61 -7.43 15.25
N SER A 95 4.23 -8.60 14.72
CA SER A 95 3.35 -8.69 13.56
C SER A 95 1.91 -8.33 13.93
N SER A 96 1.24 -7.64 13.05
CA SER A 96 -0.21 -7.40 13.10
C SER A 96 -1.04 -8.63 12.71
N GLY A 97 -0.43 -9.68 12.17
CA GLY A 97 -1.13 -10.78 11.53
C GLY A 97 -1.62 -10.46 10.11
N LEU A 98 -1.16 -9.36 9.55
CA LEU A 98 -1.45 -8.95 8.18
C LEU A 98 -0.17 -8.83 7.36
N PHE A 99 -0.30 -9.15 6.08
CA PHE A 99 0.76 -9.03 5.09
C PHE A 99 0.24 -8.21 3.91
N LEU A 100 0.80 -7.02 3.71
CA LEU A 100 0.38 -6.13 2.63
C LEU A 100 1.21 -6.40 1.37
N VAL A 101 0.54 -6.56 0.25
CA VAL A 101 1.13 -6.54 -1.10
C VAL A 101 0.66 -5.31 -1.86
N ASP A 102 1.52 -4.82 -2.72
CA ASP A 102 1.25 -3.72 -3.65
C ASP A 102 1.24 -4.28 -5.07
N ILE A 103 0.18 -4.02 -5.81
CA ILE A 103 -0.02 -4.45 -7.19
C ILE A 103 -0.09 -3.17 -8.01
N ASP A 104 1.00 -2.86 -8.70
CA ASP A 104 1.16 -1.64 -9.48
C ASP A 104 1.12 -1.92 -10.98
N LYS A 105 1.06 -0.87 -11.78
CA LYS A 105 1.16 -0.89 -13.25
C LYS A 105 0.03 -1.66 -13.96
N LEU A 106 -1.16 -1.66 -13.38
CA LEU A 106 -2.34 -2.11 -14.08
C LEU A 106 -2.67 -1.14 -15.22
N GLU A 107 -3.03 -1.66 -16.38
CA GLU A 107 -3.13 -0.85 -17.60
C GLU A 107 -4.31 0.13 -17.56
N ASN A 108 -5.42 -0.31 -16.96
CA ASN A 108 -6.65 0.46 -16.95
C ASN A 108 -7.58 0.06 -15.79
N SER A 109 -8.69 0.76 -15.67
CA SER A 109 -9.69 0.52 -14.61
C SER A 109 -10.39 -0.84 -14.71
N GLU A 110 -10.49 -1.41 -15.90
CA GLU A 110 -11.09 -2.74 -16.10
C GLU A 110 -10.19 -3.82 -15.51
N GLU A 111 -8.89 -3.75 -15.78
CA GLU A 111 -7.92 -4.65 -15.18
C GLU A 111 -7.87 -4.50 -13.65
N VAL A 112 -7.89 -3.28 -13.14
CA VAL A 112 -8.00 -3.02 -11.69
C VAL A 112 -9.21 -3.72 -11.08
N ASN A 113 -10.39 -3.63 -11.73
CA ASN A 113 -11.59 -4.28 -11.27
C ASN A 113 -11.51 -5.81 -11.35
N LYS A 114 -10.94 -6.36 -12.42
CA LYS A 114 -10.71 -7.80 -12.58
C LYS A 114 -9.82 -8.35 -11.45
N VAL A 115 -8.68 -7.73 -11.22
CA VAL A 115 -7.75 -8.15 -10.15
C VAL A 115 -8.41 -8.01 -8.78
N LYS A 116 -9.17 -6.94 -8.55
CA LYS A 116 -9.92 -6.74 -7.30
C LYS A 116 -10.95 -7.85 -7.05
N GLN A 117 -11.65 -8.31 -8.10
CA GLN A 117 -12.59 -9.43 -7.99
C GLN A 117 -11.87 -10.74 -7.65
N ILE A 118 -10.73 -11.02 -8.29
CA ILE A 118 -9.90 -12.18 -7.97
C ILE A 118 -9.50 -12.16 -6.49
N LEU A 119 -8.96 -11.02 -6.03
CA LEU A 119 -8.55 -10.84 -4.63
C LEU A 119 -9.72 -11.03 -3.65
N ALA A 120 -10.92 -10.54 -3.99
CA ALA A 120 -12.12 -10.70 -3.17
C ALA A 120 -12.56 -12.17 -3.02
N GLY A 121 -12.24 -13.02 -4.00
CA GLY A 121 -12.49 -14.47 -3.95
C GLY A 121 -11.45 -15.27 -3.14
N ILE A 122 -10.38 -14.65 -2.66
CA ILE A 122 -9.32 -15.33 -1.89
C ILE A 122 -9.64 -15.24 -0.39
N PRO A 123 -9.92 -16.37 0.31
CA PRO A 123 -10.33 -16.33 1.72
C PRO A 123 -9.31 -15.70 2.68
N SER A 124 -8.02 -15.78 2.37
CA SER A 124 -6.97 -15.18 3.18
C SER A 124 -6.85 -13.65 2.98
N VAL A 125 -7.45 -13.06 1.95
CA VAL A 125 -7.49 -11.61 1.80
C VAL A 125 -8.41 -11.01 2.84
N ALA A 126 -7.85 -10.14 3.68
CA ALA A 126 -8.60 -9.41 4.71
C ALA A 126 -9.36 -8.23 4.13
N PHE A 127 -8.67 -7.48 3.27
CA PHE A 127 -9.21 -6.35 2.51
C PHE A 127 -8.31 -6.05 1.31
N ALA A 128 -8.88 -5.40 0.30
CA ALA A 128 -8.14 -4.83 -0.82
C ALA A 128 -8.74 -3.48 -1.20
N PHE A 129 -7.89 -2.52 -1.58
CA PHE A 129 -8.33 -1.19 -1.98
C PHE A 129 -7.42 -0.61 -3.07
N MET A 130 -7.98 0.35 -3.79
CA MET A 130 -7.29 1.05 -4.87
C MET A 130 -6.17 1.93 -4.32
N SER A 131 -4.99 1.87 -4.91
CA SER A 131 -3.88 2.76 -4.57
C SER A 131 -4.26 4.23 -4.82
N PRO A 132 -3.59 5.20 -4.19
CA PRO A 132 -3.86 6.61 -4.46
C PRO A 132 -3.76 7.00 -5.93
N GLY A 133 -2.88 6.33 -6.69
CA GLY A 133 -2.69 6.55 -8.14
C GLY A 133 -3.78 5.95 -9.04
N ALA A 134 -4.76 5.26 -8.49
CA ALA A 134 -5.90 4.64 -9.18
C ALA A 134 -5.58 3.47 -10.14
N LEU A 135 -4.35 3.30 -10.59
CA LEU A 135 -3.90 2.20 -11.47
C LEU A 135 -3.10 1.13 -10.71
N GLY A 136 -3.46 0.89 -9.45
CA GLY A 136 -2.87 -0.15 -8.64
C GLY A 136 -3.80 -0.54 -7.50
N LEU A 137 -3.51 -1.66 -6.85
CA LEU A 137 -4.24 -2.20 -5.71
C LEU A 137 -3.29 -2.49 -4.57
N LYS A 138 -3.81 -2.32 -3.36
CA LYS A 138 -3.16 -2.81 -2.15
C LYS A 138 -4.05 -3.87 -1.53
N ALA A 139 -3.47 -5.05 -1.26
CA ALA A 139 -4.20 -6.15 -0.66
C ALA A 139 -3.50 -6.64 0.61
N ALA A 140 -4.25 -6.80 1.68
CA ALA A 140 -3.76 -7.33 2.95
C ALA A 140 -4.22 -8.79 3.11
N PHE A 141 -3.27 -9.68 3.28
CA PHE A 141 -3.49 -11.10 3.56
C PHE A 141 -3.43 -11.37 5.06
N ARG A 142 -4.34 -12.21 5.55
CA ARG A 142 -4.24 -12.77 6.91
C ARG A 142 -3.15 -13.82 6.95
N ILE A 143 -2.22 -13.65 7.87
CA ILE A 143 -1.15 -14.60 8.14
C ILE A 143 -1.11 -14.92 9.63
N CYS A 144 -0.51 -16.04 10.00
CA CYS A 144 -0.23 -16.30 11.40
C CYS A 144 0.81 -15.29 11.91
N PRO A 145 0.51 -14.50 12.97
CA PRO A 145 1.43 -13.46 13.45
C PRO A 145 2.81 -13.99 13.84
N THR A 146 2.88 -15.23 14.29
CA THR A 146 4.14 -15.87 14.70
C THR A 146 5.09 -16.18 13.55
N LEU A 147 4.61 -16.13 12.31
CA LEU A 147 5.44 -16.34 11.11
C LEU A 147 6.36 -15.14 10.83
N ILE A 148 5.94 -13.92 11.21
CA ILE A 148 6.72 -12.71 10.97
C ILE A 148 7.29 -12.21 12.29
N ARG A 149 8.55 -12.53 12.53
CA ARG A 149 9.29 -12.10 13.72
C ARG A 149 10.34 -11.03 13.42
N ASN A 150 10.71 -10.89 12.16
CA ASN A 150 11.72 -9.94 11.68
C ASN A 150 11.62 -9.78 10.15
N ASP A 151 12.45 -8.91 9.60
CA ASP A 151 12.50 -8.61 8.17
C ASP A 151 12.84 -9.83 7.30
N LYS A 152 13.69 -10.74 7.77
CA LYS A 152 14.04 -11.96 7.03
C LYS A 152 12.83 -12.91 6.87
N ASN A 153 12.05 -13.09 7.94
CA ASN A 153 10.83 -13.89 7.85
C ASN A 153 9.78 -13.22 6.94
N PHE A 154 9.69 -11.89 7.01
CA PHE A 154 8.83 -11.12 6.10
C PHE A 154 9.22 -11.35 4.64
N TYR A 155 10.51 -11.23 4.31
CA TYR A 155 11.01 -11.47 2.96
C TYR A 155 10.69 -12.89 2.46
N THR A 156 10.84 -13.91 3.32
CA THR A 156 10.47 -15.28 2.95
C THR A 156 8.98 -15.41 2.65
N ALA A 157 8.12 -14.84 3.51
CA ALA A 157 6.67 -14.81 3.27
C ALA A 157 6.31 -14.06 2.00
N PHE A 158 7.00 -12.94 1.72
CA PHE A 158 6.86 -12.18 0.49
C PHE A 158 7.08 -13.07 -0.74
N LYS A 159 8.19 -13.81 -0.78
CA LYS A 159 8.52 -14.69 -1.90
C LYS A 159 7.51 -15.82 -2.13
N VAL A 160 6.95 -16.36 -1.05
CA VAL A 160 5.91 -17.39 -1.15
C VAL A 160 4.61 -16.80 -1.72
N ILE A 161 4.18 -15.63 -1.23
CA ILE A 161 2.95 -14.98 -1.69
C ILE A 161 3.12 -14.50 -3.14
N GLU A 162 4.29 -13.93 -3.49
CA GLU A 162 4.63 -13.50 -4.84
C GLU A 162 4.49 -14.66 -5.82
N ALA A 163 5.20 -15.76 -5.58
CA ALA A 163 5.14 -16.95 -6.44
C ALA A 163 3.71 -17.51 -6.56
N TRP A 164 3.00 -17.61 -5.44
CA TRP A 164 1.63 -18.13 -5.44
C TRP A 164 0.64 -17.25 -6.20
N LEU A 165 0.72 -15.91 -6.08
CA LEU A 165 -0.14 -14.99 -6.83
C LEU A 165 0.16 -15.03 -8.33
N THR A 166 1.44 -15.06 -8.69
CA THR A 166 1.87 -15.15 -10.08
C THR A 166 1.45 -16.47 -10.71
N ASP A 167 1.76 -17.60 -10.08
CA ASP A 167 1.50 -18.93 -10.65
C ASP A 167 0.01 -19.25 -10.76
N LYS A 168 -0.79 -18.84 -9.76
CA LYS A 168 -2.19 -19.21 -9.71
C LYS A 168 -3.12 -18.22 -10.40
N PHE A 169 -2.79 -16.94 -10.41
CA PHE A 169 -3.69 -15.87 -10.87
C PHE A 169 -3.08 -14.95 -11.92
N GLY A 170 -1.78 -15.11 -12.23
CA GLY A 170 -1.06 -14.20 -13.13
C GLY A 170 -0.91 -12.79 -12.58
N ILE A 171 -0.98 -12.62 -11.25
CA ILE A 171 -0.87 -11.31 -10.57
C ILE A 171 0.57 -11.09 -10.15
N GLU A 172 1.19 -10.06 -10.72
CA GLU A 172 2.51 -9.58 -10.31
C GLU A 172 2.39 -8.56 -9.18
N ILE A 173 3.26 -8.66 -8.17
CA ILE A 173 3.33 -7.71 -7.06
C ILE A 173 4.63 -6.90 -7.10
N ASP A 174 4.59 -5.68 -6.56
CA ASP A 174 5.77 -4.82 -6.53
C ASP A 174 6.88 -5.43 -5.64
N ALA A 175 7.96 -5.86 -6.29
CA ALA A 175 9.13 -6.45 -5.64
C ALA A 175 9.85 -5.49 -4.67
N THR A 176 9.54 -4.19 -4.66
CA THR A 176 10.07 -3.24 -3.68
C THR A 176 9.40 -3.35 -2.31
N CYS A 177 8.23 -3.99 -2.22
CA CYS A 177 7.44 -4.18 -1.00
C CYS A 177 7.88 -5.37 -0.15
N LYS A 178 9.15 -5.76 -0.21
CA LYS A 178 9.73 -6.96 0.41
C LYS A 178 10.24 -6.78 1.84
N ASP A 179 9.92 -5.70 2.51
CA ASP A 179 10.34 -5.46 3.90
C ASP A 179 9.14 -5.16 4.82
N VAL A 180 9.34 -5.39 6.12
CA VAL A 180 8.29 -5.33 7.15
C VAL A 180 7.69 -3.93 7.36
N ARG A 181 8.26 -2.90 6.81
CA ARG A 181 7.79 -1.51 6.92
C ARG A 181 6.60 -1.18 6.02
N ARG A 182 6.15 -2.13 5.23
CA ARG A 182 5.02 -1.99 4.30
C ARG A 182 3.69 -2.33 4.92
#